data_20bab910f36270de6e4583f9a501ebf6
#
_entry.id   20bab910f36270de6e4583f9a501ebf6
#
_cell.length_a   1.000
_cell.length_b   1.000
_cell.length_c   1.000
_cell.angle_alpha   90.00
_cell.angle_beta   90.00
_cell.angle_gamma   90.00
#
_symmetry.space_group_name_H-M   'P 1'
#
loop_
_entity.id
_entity.type
_entity.pdbx_description
1 polymer ?
#
loop_
_entity_poly.entity_id
_entity_poly.type
_entity_poly.pdbx_seq_one_letter_code
_entity_poly.pdbx_strand_id
1 'polypeptide(L)'
;EISKIYRSIEKPAAAYIFAKQALETPYPAEDILFISEDVYRYGALDEISATAFYAGRALEGYNATKKLIQENLVPEEHKKRVQDNMEQYEKVMAGAQQQQMQANMEDQIKKIQEKKKLKEQSNSPKTKYKKKKKKIRK
;
A
#
# COMPACT_ATOMS: atom_id res chain seq x y z
N GLU A 1 20.13 -14.87 3.15
CA GLU A 1 21.44 -14.21 3.32
C GLU A 1 21.64 -13.02 2.35
N ILE A 2 21.36 -13.13 1.04
CA ILE A 2 21.56 -12.04 0.07
C ILE A 2 20.78 -10.78 0.48
N SER A 3 19.53 -10.91 0.89
CA SER A 3 18.71 -9.80 1.39
C SER A 3 19.40 -9.06 2.55
N LYS A 4 19.90 -9.78 3.54
CA LYS A 4 20.62 -9.20 4.68
C LYS A 4 21.87 -8.41 4.25
N ILE A 5 22.62 -8.93 3.28
CA ILE A 5 23.79 -8.23 2.71
C ILE A 5 23.36 -6.92 2.07
N TYR A 6 22.34 -6.93 1.21
CA TYR A 6 21.86 -5.70 0.57
C TYR A 6 21.34 -4.68 1.58
N ARG A 7 20.69 -5.13 2.64
CA ARG A 7 20.26 -4.25 3.72
C ARG A 7 21.44 -3.63 4.48
N SER A 8 22.49 -4.41 4.76
CA SER A 8 23.67 -3.91 5.47
C SER A 8 24.49 -2.89 4.69
N ILE A 9 24.42 -2.89 3.36
CA ILE A 9 25.06 -1.88 2.49
C ILE A 9 24.07 -0.78 2.05
N GLU A 10 23.01 -0.55 2.84
CA GLU A 10 22.03 0.52 2.67
C GLU A 10 21.29 0.49 1.32
N LYS A 11 21.03 -0.70 0.80
CA LYS A 11 20.24 -0.94 -0.42
C LYS A 11 18.93 -1.72 -0.11
N PRO A 12 18.04 -1.18 0.73
CA PRO A 12 16.89 -1.93 1.23
C PRO A 12 15.87 -2.29 0.13
N ALA A 13 15.76 -1.50 -0.94
CA ALA A 13 14.88 -1.85 -2.06
C ALA A 13 15.36 -3.11 -2.80
N ALA A 14 16.67 -3.28 -2.98
CA ALA A 14 17.24 -4.51 -3.53
C ALA A 14 17.07 -5.69 -2.55
N ALA A 15 17.30 -5.44 -1.25
CA ALA A 15 17.09 -6.43 -0.20
C ALA A 15 15.66 -7.00 -0.23
N TYR A 16 14.65 -6.14 -0.41
CA TYR A 16 13.25 -6.55 -0.54
C TYR A 16 13.02 -7.54 -1.70
N ILE A 17 13.63 -7.30 -2.87
CA ILE A 17 13.47 -8.19 -4.04
C ILE A 17 13.97 -9.60 -3.72
N PHE A 18 15.14 -9.71 -3.09
CA PHE A 18 15.69 -11.00 -2.70
C PHE A 18 14.92 -11.66 -1.56
N ALA A 19 14.39 -10.89 -0.62
CA ALA A 19 13.53 -11.41 0.44
C ALA A 19 12.22 -11.98 -0.14
N LYS A 20 11.62 -11.31 -1.12
CA LYS A 20 10.42 -11.77 -1.79
C LYS A 20 10.67 -13.05 -2.58
N GLN A 21 11.76 -13.13 -3.32
CA GLN A 21 12.15 -14.36 -4.01
C GLN A 21 12.38 -15.52 -3.04
N ALA A 22 13.01 -15.25 -1.90
CA ALA A 22 13.22 -16.27 -0.87
C ALA A 22 11.89 -16.78 -0.27
N LEU A 23 10.90 -15.89 -0.09
CA LEU A 23 9.57 -16.29 0.40
C LEU A 23 8.82 -17.20 -0.58
N GLU A 24 9.04 -17.01 -1.88
CA GLU A 24 8.42 -17.79 -2.95
C GLU A 24 9.13 -19.14 -3.17
N THR A 25 10.33 -19.33 -2.58
CA THR A 25 11.11 -20.56 -2.69
C THR A 25 10.55 -21.62 -1.73
N PRO A 26 10.11 -22.79 -2.22
CA PRO A 26 9.56 -23.82 -1.36
C PRO A 26 10.63 -24.44 -0.45
N TYR A 27 10.20 -24.92 0.72
CA TYR A 27 11.08 -25.63 1.63
C TYR A 27 11.53 -26.95 0.98
N PRO A 28 12.85 -27.22 0.86
CA PRO A 28 13.37 -28.44 0.26
C PRO A 28 13.32 -29.60 1.26
N ALA A 29 12.19 -30.25 1.37
CA ALA A 29 11.92 -31.28 2.38
C ALA A 29 12.83 -32.54 2.25
N GLU A 30 13.43 -32.74 1.09
CA GLU A 30 14.33 -33.90 0.84
C GLU A 30 15.80 -33.61 1.15
N ASP A 31 16.16 -32.33 1.33
CA ASP A 31 17.52 -31.92 1.68
C ASP A 31 17.69 -31.97 3.21
N ILE A 32 18.57 -32.80 3.70
CA ILE A 32 18.81 -33.00 5.15
C ILE A 32 20.01 -32.22 5.70
N LEU A 33 20.84 -31.63 4.83
CA LEU A 33 22.07 -30.97 5.24
C LEU A 33 22.03 -29.46 4.92
N PHE A 34 22.49 -28.65 5.89
CA PHE A 34 22.69 -27.21 5.76
C PHE A 34 21.43 -26.36 5.53
N ILE A 35 20.23 -26.89 5.84
CA ILE A 35 19.00 -26.11 5.78
C ILE A 35 18.73 -25.50 7.14
N SER A 36 18.60 -24.18 7.15
CA SER A 36 18.07 -23.44 8.32
C SER A 36 16.56 -23.30 8.18
N GLU A 37 15.81 -24.06 8.97
CA GLU A 37 14.35 -24.00 9.00
C GLU A 37 13.82 -22.57 9.26
N ASP A 38 14.51 -21.82 10.11
CA ASP A 38 14.14 -20.43 10.45
C ASP A 38 14.11 -19.50 9.24
N VAL A 39 14.97 -19.73 8.24
CA VAL A 39 14.97 -18.94 7.01
C VAL A 39 13.64 -19.06 6.26
N TYR A 40 13.10 -20.28 6.22
CA TYR A 40 11.82 -20.58 5.55
C TYR A 40 10.63 -20.24 6.43
N ARG A 41 10.72 -20.45 7.75
CA ARG A 41 9.63 -20.22 8.69
C ARG A 41 9.30 -18.73 8.87
N TYR A 42 10.31 -17.90 9.07
CA TYR A 42 10.10 -16.47 9.31
C TYR A 42 11.13 -15.55 8.69
N GLY A 43 12.34 -16.00 8.37
CA GLY A 43 13.44 -15.15 7.95
C GLY A 43 13.15 -14.31 6.71
N ALA A 44 12.49 -14.87 5.69
CA ALA A 44 12.09 -14.12 4.49
C ALA A 44 11.01 -13.08 4.81
N LEU A 45 10.02 -13.41 5.65
CA LEU A 45 8.98 -12.49 6.12
C LEU A 45 9.59 -11.34 6.93
N ASP A 46 10.56 -11.64 7.77
CA ASP A 46 11.26 -10.65 8.60
C ASP A 46 12.04 -9.64 7.75
N GLU A 47 12.74 -10.10 6.72
CA GLU A 47 13.41 -9.22 5.78
C GLU A 47 12.42 -8.37 4.96
N ILE A 48 11.26 -8.92 4.55
CA ILE A 48 10.19 -8.14 3.92
C ILE A 48 9.65 -7.09 4.89
N SER A 49 9.40 -7.45 6.15
CA SER A 49 8.98 -6.50 7.19
C SER A 49 9.94 -5.33 7.34
N ALA A 50 11.23 -5.58 7.25
CA ALA A 50 12.25 -4.55 7.41
C ALA A 50 12.51 -3.69 6.15
N THR A 51 12.19 -4.18 4.95
CA THR A 51 12.67 -3.58 3.69
C THR A 51 11.58 -3.12 2.73
N ALA A 52 10.37 -3.65 2.83
CA ALA A 52 9.27 -3.36 1.89
C ALA A 52 8.87 -1.88 1.87
N PHE A 53 8.98 -1.18 2.99
CA PHE A 53 8.73 0.25 3.07
C PHE A 53 9.58 1.03 2.05
N TYR A 54 10.87 0.77 2.02
CA TYR A 54 11.84 1.43 1.14
C TYR A 54 11.69 1.04 -0.34
N ALA A 55 11.03 -0.08 -0.61
CA ALA A 55 10.67 -0.52 -1.95
C ALA A 55 9.31 0.04 -2.44
N GLY A 56 8.65 0.90 -1.66
CA GLY A 56 7.30 1.40 -1.97
C GLY A 56 6.21 0.34 -1.85
N ARG A 57 6.47 -0.74 -1.09
CA ARG A 57 5.57 -1.89 -0.90
C ARG A 57 5.00 -1.94 0.53
N ALA A 58 4.52 -0.80 1.02
CA ALA A 58 4.07 -0.65 2.40
C ALA A 58 3.00 -1.68 2.81
N LEU A 59 2.06 -2.01 1.94
CA LEU A 59 1.02 -3.00 2.23
C LEU A 59 1.60 -4.42 2.39
N GLU A 60 2.58 -4.80 1.57
CA GLU A 60 3.25 -6.09 1.68
C GLU A 60 4.05 -6.18 2.98
N GLY A 61 4.77 -5.09 3.33
CA GLY A 61 5.50 -4.99 4.60
C GLY A 61 4.58 -5.07 5.81
N TYR A 62 3.46 -4.35 5.78
CA TYR A 62 2.43 -4.43 6.83
C TYR A 62 1.93 -5.86 7.02
N ASN A 63 1.55 -6.54 5.94
CA ASN A 63 1.03 -7.91 6.01
C ASN A 63 2.07 -8.90 6.52
N ALA A 64 3.33 -8.78 6.08
CA ALA A 64 4.44 -9.60 6.57
C ALA A 64 4.67 -9.39 8.08
N THR A 65 4.72 -8.13 8.52
CA THR A 65 4.89 -7.76 9.94
C THR A 65 3.73 -8.28 10.78
N LYS A 66 2.50 -8.12 10.31
CA LYS A 66 1.30 -8.61 11.00
C LYS A 66 1.35 -10.12 11.18
N LYS A 67 1.74 -10.87 10.15
CA LYS A 67 1.88 -12.33 10.23
C LYS A 67 2.94 -12.74 11.24
N LEU A 68 4.11 -12.09 11.25
CA LEU A 68 5.18 -12.33 12.22
C LEU A 68 4.71 -12.19 13.67
N ILE A 69 3.89 -11.16 13.94
CA ILE A 69 3.35 -10.89 15.28
C ILE A 69 2.26 -11.91 15.64
N GLN A 70 1.27 -12.10 14.76
CA GLN A 70 0.11 -12.95 15.03
C GLN A 70 0.47 -14.42 15.25
N GLU A 71 1.42 -14.92 14.49
CA GLU A 71 1.88 -16.31 14.58
C GLU A 71 3.08 -16.49 15.55
N ASN A 72 3.51 -15.39 16.19
CA ASN A 72 4.64 -15.37 17.12
C ASN A 72 5.90 -16.06 16.56
N LEU A 73 6.24 -15.72 15.30
CA LEU A 73 7.27 -16.45 14.55
C LEU A 73 8.70 -16.01 14.90
N VAL A 74 8.90 -14.77 15.35
CA VAL A 74 10.22 -14.22 15.59
C VAL A 74 10.74 -14.50 17.00
N PRO A 75 12.07 -14.70 17.17
CA PRO A 75 12.71 -14.76 18.48
C PRO A 75 12.42 -13.50 19.33
N GLU A 76 12.47 -13.68 20.65
CA GLU A 76 12.17 -12.62 21.63
C GLU A 76 12.98 -11.35 21.39
N GLU A 77 14.27 -11.52 21.06
CA GLU A 77 15.21 -10.41 20.77
C GLU A 77 14.80 -9.54 19.57
N HIS A 78 13.98 -10.05 18.65
CA HIS A 78 13.52 -9.35 17.47
C HIS A 78 12.11 -8.76 17.60
N LYS A 79 11.34 -9.14 18.61
CA LYS A 79 9.95 -8.72 18.79
C LYS A 79 9.78 -7.21 18.85
N LYS A 80 10.66 -6.53 19.61
CA LYS A 80 10.61 -5.07 19.68
C LYS A 80 10.77 -4.41 18.32
N ARG A 81 11.76 -4.82 17.53
CA ARG A 81 11.99 -4.29 16.19
C ARG A 81 10.80 -4.54 15.26
N VAL A 82 10.22 -5.73 15.32
CA VAL A 82 9.05 -6.07 14.50
C VAL A 82 7.83 -5.25 14.93
N GLN A 83 7.67 -4.97 16.21
CA GLN A 83 6.62 -4.09 16.72
C GLN A 83 6.83 -2.64 16.25
N ASP A 84 8.06 -2.12 16.31
CA ASP A 84 8.40 -0.79 15.80
C ASP A 84 8.11 -0.67 14.29
N ASN A 85 8.40 -1.72 13.51
CA ASN A 85 8.04 -1.79 12.08
C ASN A 85 6.51 -1.72 11.90
N MET A 86 5.73 -2.42 12.73
CA MET A 86 4.26 -2.40 12.65
C MET A 86 3.71 -0.99 12.84
N GLU A 87 4.16 -0.30 13.88
CA GLU A 87 3.75 1.09 14.13
C GLU A 87 4.07 2.03 12.97
N GLN A 88 5.23 1.82 12.34
CA GLN A 88 5.62 2.60 11.17
C GLN A 88 4.67 2.34 9.99
N TYR A 89 4.34 1.09 9.71
CA TYR A 89 3.39 0.74 8.65
C TYR A 89 2.00 1.28 8.92
N GLU A 90 1.50 1.20 10.16
CA GLU A 90 0.20 1.74 10.54
C GLU A 90 0.12 3.25 10.31
N LYS A 91 1.15 4.01 10.67
CA LYS A 91 1.23 5.45 10.41
C LYS A 91 1.15 5.78 8.91
N VAL A 92 1.88 5.03 8.09
CA VAL A 92 1.89 5.21 6.63
C VAL A 92 0.54 4.87 6.01
N MET A 93 -0.06 3.76 6.44
CA MET A 93 -1.38 3.34 5.94
C MET A 93 -2.48 4.34 6.33
N ALA A 94 -2.46 4.85 7.56
CA ALA A 94 -3.37 5.91 8.01
C ALA A 94 -3.22 7.20 7.19
N GLY A 95 -1.98 7.63 6.92
CA GLY A 95 -1.70 8.79 6.08
C GLY A 95 -2.21 8.62 4.64
N ALA A 96 -2.00 7.46 4.05
CA ALA A 96 -2.51 7.15 2.70
C ALA A 96 -4.05 7.17 2.63
N GLN A 97 -4.72 6.62 3.64
CA GLN A 97 -6.19 6.68 3.73
C GLN A 97 -6.72 8.10 3.84
N GLN A 98 -6.07 8.96 4.64
CA GLN A 98 -6.47 10.36 4.77
C GLN A 98 -6.32 11.11 3.44
N GLN A 99 -5.21 10.93 2.73
CA GLN A 99 -4.99 11.55 1.42
C GLN A 99 -6.03 11.10 0.40
N GLN A 100 -6.37 9.83 0.36
CA GLN A 100 -7.38 9.29 -0.55
C GLN A 100 -8.78 9.83 -0.24
N MET A 101 -9.10 9.98 1.05
CA MET A 101 -10.37 10.56 1.48
C MET A 101 -10.48 12.04 1.10
N GLN A 102 -9.41 12.82 1.25
CA GLN A 102 -9.35 14.21 0.82
C GLN A 102 -9.51 14.34 -0.70
N ALA A 103 -8.79 13.55 -1.48
CA ALA A 103 -8.88 13.55 -2.93
C ALA A 103 -10.31 13.21 -3.42
N ASN A 104 -10.94 12.21 -2.81
CA ASN A 104 -12.33 11.85 -3.12
C ASN A 104 -13.31 12.98 -2.79
N MET A 105 -13.11 13.67 -1.67
CA MET A 105 -13.95 14.81 -1.27
C MET A 105 -13.80 15.98 -2.24
N GLU A 106 -12.58 16.31 -2.63
CA GLU A 106 -12.30 17.37 -3.64
C GLU A 106 -12.95 17.07 -4.99
N ASP A 107 -12.88 15.82 -5.45
CA ASP A 107 -13.52 15.38 -6.69
C ASP A 107 -15.06 15.52 -6.62
N GLN A 108 -15.66 15.15 -5.49
CA GLN A 108 -17.09 15.34 -5.27
C GLN A 108 -17.48 16.82 -5.26
N ILE A 109 -16.70 17.68 -4.62
CA ILE A 109 -16.94 19.13 -4.61
C ILE A 109 -16.87 19.70 -6.03
N LYS A 110 -15.87 19.31 -6.83
CA LYS A 110 -15.75 19.73 -8.25
C LYS A 110 -16.98 19.31 -9.06
N LYS A 111 -17.43 18.07 -8.92
CA LYS A 111 -18.64 17.55 -9.61
C LYS A 111 -19.91 18.33 -9.22
N ILE A 112 -20.04 18.72 -7.95
CA ILE A 112 -21.18 19.52 -7.47
C ILE A 112 -21.13 20.94 -8.06
N GLN A 113 -19.95 21.57 -8.09
CA GLN A 113 -19.75 22.90 -8.67
C GLN A 113 -20.04 22.93 -10.16
N GLU A 114 -19.59 21.94 -10.91
CA GLU A 114 -19.87 21.80 -12.35
C GLU A 114 -21.38 21.63 -12.62
N LYS A 115 -22.05 20.79 -11.83
CA LYS A 115 -23.52 20.64 -11.93
C LYS A 115 -24.27 21.94 -11.64
N LYS A 116 -23.81 22.75 -10.67
CA LYS A 116 -24.39 24.07 -10.38
C LYS A 116 -24.21 25.03 -11.55
N LYS A 117 -22.98 25.15 -12.10
CA LYS A 117 -22.68 25.99 -13.27
C LYS A 117 -23.52 25.61 -14.49
N LEU A 118 -23.70 24.32 -14.76
CA LEU A 118 -24.55 23.84 -15.86
C LEU A 118 -26.03 24.21 -15.66
N LYS A 119 -26.55 24.13 -14.43
CA LYS A 119 -27.93 24.54 -14.11
C LYS A 119 -28.11 26.06 -14.27
N GLU A 120 -27.16 26.87 -13.84
CA GLU A 120 -27.19 28.31 -13.98
C GLU A 120 -27.16 28.75 -15.45
N GLN A 121 -26.30 28.11 -16.28
CA GLN A 121 -26.26 28.38 -17.74
C GLN A 121 -27.57 27.95 -18.43
N SER A 122 -28.21 26.86 -18.01
CA SER A 122 -29.48 26.40 -18.57
C SER A 122 -30.66 27.28 -18.19
N ASN A 123 -30.56 28.03 -17.09
CA ASN A 123 -31.58 28.93 -16.58
C ASN A 123 -31.35 30.41 -17.00
N SER A 124 -30.30 30.72 -17.75
CA SER A 124 -30.03 32.09 -18.18
C SER A 124 -31.14 32.57 -19.14
N PRO A 125 -31.50 33.89 -19.12
CA PRO A 125 -32.60 34.41 -19.93
C PRO A 125 -32.43 34.18 -21.43
N LYS A 126 -31.20 34.16 -21.95
CA LYS A 126 -30.89 33.90 -23.38
C LYS A 126 -31.26 32.45 -23.81
N THR A 127 -31.17 31.49 -22.95
CA THR A 127 -31.54 30.08 -23.23
C THR A 127 -33.04 29.86 -23.18
N LYS A 128 -33.75 30.57 -22.31
CA LYS A 128 -35.23 30.55 -22.27
C LYS A 128 -35.85 31.11 -23.55
N TYR A 129 -35.26 32.14 -24.15
CA TYR A 129 -35.71 32.71 -25.43
C TYR A 129 -35.54 31.76 -26.62
N LYS A 130 -34.44 31.01 -26.69
CA LYS A 130 -34.24 29.99 -27.73
C LYS A 130 -35.21 28.81 -27.64
N LYS A 131 -35.55 28.37 -26.43
CA LYS A 131 -36.54 27.28 -26.21
C LYS A 131 -37.96 27.71 -26.55
N LYS A 132 -38.37 28.97 -26.29
CA LYS A 132 -39.66 29.51 -26.69
C LYS A 132 -39.80 29.64 -28.21
N LYS A 133 -38.78 30.13 -28.95
CA LYS A 133 -38.78 30.21 -30.42
C LYS A 133 -38.91 28.82 -31.11
N LYS A 134 -38.35 27.77 -30.54
CA LYS A 134 -38.51 26.39 -31.08
C LYS A 134 -39.91 25.80 -30.87
N LYS A 135 -40.67 26.24 -29.83
CA LYS A 135 -42.02 25.77 -29.57
C LYS A 135 -43.09 26.48 -30.43
N ILE A 136 -42.77 27.66 -30.98
CA ILE A 136 -43.70 28.41 -31.83
C ILE A 136 -43.56 28.05 -33.32
N ARG A 137 -42.51 27.29 -33.72
CA ARG A 137 -42.26 26.83 -35.10
C ARG A 137 -42.64 25.36 -35.37
N LYS A 138 -43.43 24.75 -34.48
CA LYS A 138 -44.11 23.45 -34.66
C LYS A 138 -45.62 23.70 -34.64
#